data_92dd95aeb2b481a011cd8941b7191ffd
#
_entry.id   92dd95aeb2b481a011cd8941b7191ffd
#
_cell.length_a   1.000
_cell.length_b   1.000
_cell.length_c   1.000
_cell.angle_alpha   90.00
_cell.angle_beta   90.00
_cell.angle_gamma   90.00
#
_symmetry.space_group_name_H-M   'P 1'
#
loop_
_entity.id
_entity.type
_entity.pdbx_description
1 polymer ?
#
loop_
_entity_poly.entity_id
_entity_poly.type
_entity_poly.pdbx_seq_one_letter_code
_entity_poly.pdbx_strand_id
1 'polypeptide(L)'
;VEGVAEKFMPMYEASHGQCGYVSIQGDPFDETEESIVKYAKYNTANLPNMTAKIPVVPGGIKAIRQLAMDRIPINTTEIMAIRQALEIADIYDDVCAKIKDPAPMYYSVITGIFDEYLTKYVAEKNIDVSPDSVWQAGLAVAKKAYSMIKERNSQIRFIGGGARGLHHFTEMVGADCVVTINWKGT
;
A
#
# COMPACT_ATOMS: atom_id res chain seq x y z
N VAL A 1 -8.96 15.73 7.96
CA VAL A 1 -8.51 15.01 6.76
C VAL A 1 -9.20 15.55 5.52
N GLU A 2 -10.51 15.82 5.53
CA GLU A 2 -11.28 16.36 4.39
C GLU A 2 -10.65 17.64 3.81
N GLY A 3 -10.28 18.63 4.63
CA GLY A 3 -9.62 19.84 4.15
C GLY A 3 -8.27 19.62 3.46
N VAL A 4 -7.62 18.46 3.67
CA VAL A 4 -6.46 18.05 2.87
C VAL A 4 -6.92 17.48 1.54
N ALA A 5 -7.93 16.63 1.54
CA ALA A 5 -8.48 16.03 0.32
C ALA A 5 -9.03 17.10 -0.64
N GLU A 6 -9.69 18.13 -0.12
CA GLU A 6 -10.14 19.30 -0.90
C GLU A 6 -9.00 20.00 -1.62
N LYS A 7 -7.82 20.15 -0.98
CA LYS A 7 -6.64 20.77 -1.60
C LYS A 7 -6.06 19.92 -2.75
N PHE A 8 -6.25 18.62 -2.71
CA PHE A 8 -5.82 17.70 -3.77
C PHE A 8 -6.90 17.44 -4.83
N MET A 9 -8.12 17.96 -4.63
CA MET A 9 -9.22 17.78 -5.59
C MET A 9 -8.89 18.29 -7.00
N PRO A 10 -8.26 19.46 -7.19
CA PRO A 10 -7.91 19.91 -8.54
C PRO A 10 -6.96 18.93 -9.27
N MET A 11 -6.04 18.29 -8.55
CA MET A 11 -5.15 17.29 -9.12
C MET A 11 -5.92 16.00 -9.47
N TYR A 12 -6.84 15.59 -8.61
CA TYR A 12 -7.71 14.45 -8.85
C TYR A 12 -8.56 14.63 -10.11
N GLU A 13 -9.21 15.78 -10.25
CA GLU A 13 -10.04 16.11 -11.40
C GLU A 13 -9.22 16.22 -12.70
N ALA A 14 -8.10 16.96 -12.68
CA ALA A 14 -7.24 17.13 -13.84
C ALA A 14 -6.63 15.80 -14.33
N SER A 15 -6.41 14.85 -13.43
CA SER A 15 -5.89 13.52 -13.74
C SER A 15 -6.98 12.49 -14.06
N HIS A 16 -8.25 12.87 -14.06
CA HIS A 16 -9.38 11.96 -14.21
C HIS A 16 -9.31 10.78 -13.21
N GLY A 17 -8.97 11.07 -11.94
CA GLY A 17 -8.89 10.09 -10.88
C GLY A 17 -7.64 9.18 -10.92
N GLN A 18 -6.59 9.57 -11.65
CA GLN A 18 -5.34 8.80 -11.65
C GLN A 18 -4.41 9.14 -10.49
N CYS A 19 -4.51 10.34 -9.91
CA CYS A 19 -3.76 10.79 -8.74
C CYS A 19 -4.57 11.77 -7.88
N GLY A 20 -3.96 12.37 -6.86
CA GLY A 20 -4.64 13.31 -5.98
C GLY A 20 -5.46 12.67 -4.87
N TYR A 21 -5.25 11.40 -4.60
CA TYR A 21 -5.90 10.70 -3.49
C TYR A 21 -5.29 11.04 -2.13
N VAL A 22 -6.15 11.04 -1.11
CA VAL A 22 -5.77 11.16 0.31
C VAL A 22 -6.20 9.90 1.05
N SER A 23 -5.25 9.24 1.70
CA SER A 23 -5.44 7.96 2.36
C SER A 23 -5.69 8.15 3.86
N ILE A 24 -6.71 7.48 4.40
CA ILE A 24 -7.06 7.53 5.82
C ILE A 24 -7.29 6.13 6.36
N GLN A 25 -6.68 5.84 7.51
CA GLN A 25 -6.85 4.58 8.24
C GLN A 25 -7.96 4.72 9.30
N GLY A 26 -8.64 3.62 9.61
CA GLY A 26 -9.60 3.53 10.70
C GLY A 26 -8.91 3.40 12.07
N ASP A 27 -9.61 2.77 13.01
CA ASP A 27 -9.09 2.53 14.36
C ASP A 27 -7.99 1.45 14.32
N PRO A 28 -6.74 1.77 14.69
CA PRO A 28 -5.65 0.79 14.69
C PRO A 28 -5.73 -0.22 15.86
N PHE A 29 -6.63 -0.02 16.81
CA PHE A 29 -6.84 -0.92 17.93
C PHE A 29 -8.04 -1.86 17.75
N ASP A 30 -8.80 -1.69 16.66
CA ASP A 30 -9.92 -2.56 16.29
C ASP A 30 -9.88 -2.87 14.80
N GLU A 31 -9.13 -3.92 14.45
CA GLU A 31 -8.95 -4.41 13.08
C GLU A 31 -9.91 -5.56 12.73
N THR A 32 -11.09 -5.58 13.34
CA THR A 32 -12.18 -6.48 12.94
C THR A 32 -12.74 -6.07 11.57
N GLU A 33 -13.30 -7.03 10.83
CA GLU A 33 -13.94 -6.77 9.54
C GLU A 33 -15.01 -5.68 9.66
N GLU A 34 -15.87 -5.75 10.68
CA GLU A 34 -16.98 -4.82 10.91
C GLU A 34 -16.48 -3.39 11.16
N SER A 35 -15.44 -3.24 11.99
CA SER A 35 -14.84 -1.94 12.32
C SER A 35 -14.20 -1.33 11.08
N ILE A 36 -13.40 -2.11 10.35
CA ILE A 36 -12.73 -1.66 9.12
C ILE A 36 -13.75 -1.20 8.08
N VAL A 37 -14.80 -1.99 7.82
CA VAL A 37 -15.86 -1.63 6.85
C VAL A 37 -16.58 -0.36 7.27
N LYS A 38 -16.93 -0.24 8.56
CA LYS A 38 -17.57 0.95 9.11
C LYS A 38 -16.75 2.21 8.89
N TYR A 39 -15.47 2.19 9.30
CA TYR A 39 -14.59 3.35 9.17
C TYR A 39 -14.23 3.66 7.70
N ALA A 40 -14.03 2.65 6.88
CA ALA A 40 -13.78 2.84 5.45
C ALA A 40 -14.94 3.59 4.78
N LYS A 41 -16.16 3.14 4.98
CA LYS A 41 -17.37 3.79 4.42
C LYS A 41 -17.57 5.20 4.97
N TYR A 42 -17.37 5.40 6.26
CA TYR A 42 -17.47 6.73 6.88
C TYR A 42 -16.42 7.69 6.31
N ASN A 43 -15.17 7.26 6.24
CA ASN A 43 -14.05 8.11 5.84
C ASN A 43 -14.05 8.47 4.35
N THR A 44 -14.68 7.66 3.50
CA THR A 44 -14.70 7.88 2.03
C THR A 44 -16.02 8.45 1.51
N ALA A 45 -16.99 8.74 2.39
CA ALA A 45 -18.35 9.10 1.99
C ALA A 45 -18.45 10.47 1.30
N ASN A 46 -17.61 11.44 1.67
CA ASN A 46 -17.84 12.84 1.33
C ASN A 46 -17.07 13.31 0.08
N LEU A 47 -15.91 12.72 -0.21
CA LEU A 47 -15.03 13.17 -1.29
C LEU A 47 -14.53 11.97 -2.12
N PRO A 48 -14.58 12.07 -3.46
CA PRO A 48 -14.23 10.95 -4.35
C PRO A 48 -12.72 10.62 -4.35
N ASN A 49 -11.88 11.54 -3.86
CA ASN A 49 -10.45 11.35 -3.76
C ASN A 49 -9.96 10.86 -2.38
N MET A 50 -10.89 10.38 -1.55
CA MET A 50 -10.54 9.69 -0.30
C MET A 50 -10.32 8.21 -0.55
N THR A 51 -9.25 7.63 0.02
CA THR A 51 -9.00 6.19 0.00
C THR A 51 -9.01 5.61 1.40
N ALA A 52 -9.65 4.46 1.57
CA ALA A 52 -9.57 3.70 2.81
C ALA A 52 -8.23 3.01 2.90
N LYS A 53 -7.42 3.32 3.92
CA LYS A 53 -6.17 2.62 4.20
C LYS A 53 -6.46 1.44 5.13
N ILE A 54 -6.18 0.22 4.66
CA ILE A 54 -6.60 -1.01 5.33
C ILE A 54 -5.39 -1.94 5.53
N PRO A 55 -5.12 -2.41 6.77
CA PRO A 55 -4.05 -3.36 7.02
C PRO A 55 -4.36 -4.74 6.45
N VAL A 56 -3.35 -5.44 5.95
CA VAL A 56 -3.47 -6.80 5.41
C VAL A 56 -3.34 -7.81 6.55
N VAL A 57 -4.39 -7.84 7.37
CA VAL A 57 -4.63 -8.77 8.49
C VAL A 57 -5.90 -9.59 8.21
N PRO A 58 -6.20 -10.64 8.96
CA PRO A 58 -7.36 -11.51 8.65
C PRO A 58 -8.70 -10.77 8.53
N GLY A 59 -8.99 -9.80 9.39
CA GLY A 59 -10.18 -8.95 9.30
C GLY A 59 -10.12 -8.00 8.09
N GLY A 60 -8.93 -7.43 7.84
CA GLY A 60 -8.68 -6.54 6.72
C GLY A 60 -8.89 -7.20 5.36
N ILE A 61 -8.42 -8.44 5.17
CA ILE A 61 -8.58 -9.18 3.91
C ILE A 61 -10.06 -9.37 3.54
N LYS A 62 -10.91 -9.69 4.52
CA LYS A 62 -12.36 -9.81 4.32
C LYS A 62 -12.99 -8.47 3.96
N ALA A 63 -12.66 -7.41 4.73
CA ALA A 63 -13.14 -6.06 4.49
C ALA A 63 -12.71 -5.54 3.10
N ILE A 64 -11.45 -5.78 2.68
CA ILE A 64 -10.91 -5.36 1.38
C ILE A 64 -11.75 -5.93 0.24
N ARG A 65 -12.08 -7.21 0.28
CA ARG A 65 -12.90 -7.85 -0.76
C ARG A 65 -14.28 -7.20 -0.87
N GLN A 66 -14.96 -6.97 0.24
CA GLN A 66 -16.26 -6.31 0.27
C GLN A 66 -16.19 -4.88 -0.25
N LEU A 67 -15.27 -4.07 0.27
CA LEU A 67 -15.16 -2.66 -0.05
C LEU A 67 -14.72 -2.42 -1.51
N ALA A 68 -13.89 -3.30 -2.07
CA ALA A 68 -13.54 -3.26 -3.48
C ALA A 68 -14.76 -3.53 -4.39
N MET A 69 -15.62 -4.48 -4.03
CA MET A 69 -16.89 -4.70 -4.71
C MET A 69 -17.84 -3.51 -4.58
N ASP A 70 -17.80 -2.80 -3.47
CA ASP A 70 -18.57 -1.56 -3.22
C ASP A 70 -17.95 -0.33 -3.94
N ARG A 71 -16.89 -0.50 -4.75
CA ARG A 71 -16.15 0.55 -5.48
C ARG A 71 -15.55 1.63 -4.56
N ILE A 72 -15.10 1.26 -3.39
CA ILE A 72 -14.36 2.16 -2.52
C ILE A 72 -12.87 2.12 -2.89
N PRO A 73 -12.21 3.28 -3.14
CA PRO A 73 -10.78 3.30 -3.37
C PRO A 73 -10.01 2.82 -2.13
N ILE A 74 -9.06 1.90 -2.32
CA ILE A 74 -8.37 1.24 -1.20
C ILE A 74 -6.86 1.37 -1.34
N ASN A 75 -6.20 1.67 -0.21
CA ASN A 75 -4.77 1.52 -0.04
C ASN A 75 -4.51 0.41 0.98
N THR A 76 -4.16 -0.79 0.52
CA THR A 76 -3.79 -1.89 1.41
C THR A 76 -2.39 -1.67 1.98
N THR A 77 -2.23 -1.83 3.28
CA THR A 77 -0.99 -1.50 4.00
C THR A 77 -0.52 -2.65 4.88
N GLU A 78 0.64 -2.47 5.52
CA GLU A 78 1.28 -3.48 6.38
C GLU A 78 1.62 -4.78 5.63
N ILE A 79 1.94 -4.62 4.35
CA ILE A 79 2.43 -5.73 3.54
C ILE A 79 3.93 -5.88 3.76
N MET A 80 4.31 -6.97 4.38
CA MET A 80 5.70 -7.32 4.70
C MET A 80 6.13 -8.64 4.05
N ALA A 81 5.23 -9.31 3.33
CA ALA A 81 5.53 -10.56 2.66
C ALA A 81 5.00 -10.56 1.23
N ILE A 82 5.74 -11.17 0.33
CA ILE A 82 5.33 -11.33 -1.07
C ILE A 82 3.96 -12.01 -1.15
N ARG A 83 3.70 -13.01 -0.29
CA ARG A 83 2.42 -13.73 -0.26
C ARG A 83 1.24 -12.80 0.03
N GLN A 84 1.37 -11.86 0.98
CA GLN A 84 0.33 -10.87 1.26
C GLN A 84 0.05 -10.00 0.03
N ALA A 85 1.11 -9.52 -0.66
CA ALA A 85 0.94 -8.72 -1.87
C ALA A 85 0.22 -9.49 -2.99
N LEU A 86 0.58 -10.75 -3.19
CA LEU A 86 -0.05 -11.61 -4.20
C LEU A 86 -1.52 -11.90 -3.87
N GLU A 87 -1.86 -12.14 -2.59
CA GLU A 87 -3.23 -12.37 -2.14
C GLU A 87 -4.12 -11.14 -2.40
N ILE A 88 -3.62 -9.94 -2.15
CA ILE A 88 -4.35 -8.70 -2.44
C ILE A 88 -4.49 -8.47 -3.95
N ALA A 89 -3.48 -8.80 -4.74
CA ALA A 89 -3.59 -8.74 -6.20
C ALA A 89 -4.64 -9.73 -6.72
N ASP A 90 -4.67 -10.96 -6.22
CA ASP A 90 -5.68 -11.97 -6.57
C ASP A 90 -7.10 -11.48 -6.23
N ILE A 91 -7.29 -10.83 -5.08
CA ILE A 91 -8.58 -10.23 -4.70
C ILE A 91 -9.00 -9.14 -5.69
N TYR A 92 -8.07 -8.25 -6.05
CA TYR A 92 -8.40 -7.15 -6.96
C TYR A 92 -8.65 -7.62 -8.38
N ASP A 93 -7.87 -8.57 -8.88
CA ASP A 93 -8.08 -9.16 -10.20
C ASP A 93 -9.46 -9.86 -10.29
N ASP A 94 -9.87 -10.55 -9.22
CA ASP A 94 -11.20 -11.16 -9.10
C ASP A 94 -12.32 -10.09 -9.10
N VAL A 95 -12.12 -8.93 -8.47
CA VAL A 95 -13.05 -7.80 -8.51
C VAL A 95 -13.11 -7.20 -9.91
N CYS A 96 -11.96 -6.96 -10.56
CA CYS A 96 -11.89 -6.43 -11.93
C CYS A 96 -12.61 -7.33 -12.96
N ALA A 97 -12.60 -8.64 -12.73
CA ALA A 97 -13.31 -9.59 -13.56
C ALA A 97 -14.84 -9.54 -13.37
N LYS A 98 -15.33 -9.07 -12.23
CA LYS A 98 -16.75 -9.10 -11.86
C LYS A 98 -17.48 -7.78 -12.06
N ILE A 99 -16.78 -6.67 -11.93
CA ILE A 99 -17.39 -5.34 -12.04
C ILE A 99 -16.71 -4.48 -13.08
N LYS A 100 -17.51 -3.72 -13.82
CA LYS A 100 -17.01 -2.71 -14.75
C LYS A 100 -16.54 -1.49 -13.96
N ASP A 101 -15.42 -0.91 -14.36
CA ASP A 101 -14.84 0.32 -13.76
C ASP A 101 -14.67 0.21 -12.22
N PRO A 102 -13.85 -0.74 -11.73
CA PRO A 102 -13.56 -0.86 -10.31
C PRO A 102 -12.81 0.38 -9.81
N ALA A 103 -13.04 0.76 -8.54
CA ALA A 103 -12.23 1.81 -7.92
C ALA A 103 -10.76 1.36 -7.80
N PRO A 104 -9.79 2.29 -7.85
CA PRO A 104 -8.37 1.91 -7.78
C PRO A 104 -8.03 1.27 -6.44
N MET A 105 -7.20 0.24 -6.51
CA MET A 105 -6.60 -0.39 -5.35
C MET A 105 -5.08 -0.31 -5.41
N TYR A 106 -4.49 0.00 -4.28
CA TYR A 106 -3.05 0.07 -4.09
C TYR A 106 -2.60 -0.99 -3.08
N TYR A 107 -1.41 -1.56 -3.30
CA TYR A 107 -0.74 -2.38 -2.31
C TYR A 107 0.56 -1.72 -1.87
N SER A 108 0.68 -1.48 -0.55
CA SER A 108 1.83 -0.79 0.04
C SER A 108 2.74 -1.78 0.75
N VAL A 109 3.93 -2.03 0.18
CA VAL A 109 4.98 -2.81 0.84
C VAL A 109 5.81 -1.90 1.72
N ILE A 110 5.93 -2.24 3.01
CA ILE A 110 6.67 -1.44 3.98
C ILE A 110 8.15 -1.84 3.96
N THR A 111 8.95 -1.17 3.14
CA THR A 111 10.35 -1.53 2.91
C THR A 111 11.27 -1.19 4.08
N GLY A 112 11.18 0.01 4.63
CA GLY A 112 12.13 0.49 5.64
C GLY A 112 12.06 -0.23 6.99
N ILE A 113 10.96 -0.90 7.32
CA ILE A 113 10.88 -1.73 8.54
C ILE A 113 11.85 -2.91 8.48
N PHE A 114 12.08 -3.47 7.29
CA PHE A 114 13.07 -4.53 7.12
C PHE A 114 14.46 -4.08 7.49
N ASP A 115 14.87 -2.89 7.02
CA ASP A 115 16.18 -2.33 7.28
C ASP A 115 16.40 -2.11 8.79
N GLU A 116 15.41 -1.50 9.45
CA GLU A 116 15.45 -1.24 10.89
C GLU A 116 15.51 -2.53 11.72
N TYR A 117 14.65 -3.49 11.40
CA TYR A 117 14.59 -4.76 12.12
C TYR A 117 15.84 -5.59 11.90
N LEU A 118 16.25 -5.78 10.64
CA LEU A 118 17.39 -6.63 10.31
C LEU A 118 18.71 -6.05 10.82
N THR A 119 18.89 -4.73 10.76
CA THR A 119 20.09 -4.08 11.32
C THR A 119 20.26 -4.42 12.80
N LYS A 120 19.18 -4.35 13.59
CA LYS A 120 19.19 -4.71 15.01
C LYS A 120 19.41 -6.22 15.19
N TYR A 121 18.69 -7.03 14.47
CA TYR A 121 18.73 -8.48 14.59
C TYR A 121 20.11 -9.07 14.28
N VAL A 122 20.75 -8.65 13.19
CA VAL A 122 22.09 -9.15 12.83
C VAL A 122 23.14 -8.72 13.84
N ALA A 123 23.04 -7.51 14.39
CA ALA A 123 23.94 -7.03 15.44
C ALA A 123 23.77 -7.81 16.75
N GLU A 124 22.52 -8.01 17.20
CA GLU A 124 22.21 -8.77 18.42
C GLU A 124 22.64 -10.24 18.35
N LYS A 125 22.54 -10.83 17.16
CA LYS A 125 22.86 -12.25 16.93
C LYS A 125 24.29 -12.48 16.45
N ASN A 126 25.09 -11.42 16.28
CA ASN A 126 26.44 -11.48 15.71
C ASN A 126 26.49 -12.27 14.39
N ILE A 127 25.52 -12.02 13.52
CA ILE A 127 25.45 -12.67 12.20
C ILE A 127 26.41 -11.95 11.26
N ASP A 128 27.33 -12.71 10.67
CA ASP A 128 28.23 -12.20 9.63
C ASP A 128 27.49 -12.11 8.29
N VAL A 129 27.07 -10.89 7.97
CA VAL A 129 26.34 -10.57 6.73
C VAL A 129 26.76 -9.18 6.25
N SER A 130 26.85 -9.02 4.94
CA SER A 130 27.16 -7.71 4.35
C SER A 130 26.14 -6.65 4.77
N PRO A 131 26.58 -5.46 5.23
CA PRO A 131 25.67 -4.34 5.49
C PRO A 131 24.77 -4.00 4.29
N ASP A 132 25.26 -4.14 3.06
CA ASP A 132 24.48 -3.91 1.86
C ASP A 132 23.33 -4.93 1.70
N SER A 133 23.54 -6.18 2.06
CA SER A 133 22.48 -7.19 2.04
C SER A 133 21.33 -6.86 3.02
N VAL A 134 21.66 -6.33 4.19
CA VAL A 134 20.67 -5.85 5.17
C VAL A 134 19.93 -4.63 4.63
N TRP A 135 20.68 -3.68 4.08
CA TRP A 135 20.17 -2.43 3.51
C TRP A 135 19.21 -2.63 2.34
N GLN A 136 19.43 -3.67 1.52
CA GLN A 136 18.62 -3.97 0.33
C GLN A 136 17.46 -4.95 0.60
N ALA A 137 17.34 -5.49 1.80
CA ALA A 137 16.41 -6.58 2.07
C ALA A 137 14.94 -6.21 1.82
N GLY A 138 14.51 -5.05 2.33
CA GLY A 138 13.13 -4.57 2.13
C GLY A 138 12.83 -4.29 0.66
N LEU A 139 13.79 -3.72 -0.06
CA LEU A 139 13.67 -3.50 -1.49
C LEU A 139 13.62 -4.79 -2.29
N ALA A 140 14.40 -5.81 -1.92
CA ALA A 140 14.37 -7.11 -2.58
C ALA A 140 12.97 -7.75 -2.50
N VAL A 141 12.32 -7.67 -1.33
CA VAL A 141 10.93 -8.13 -1.15
C VAL A 141 9.98 -7.33 -2.01
N ALA A 142 10.08 -6.00 -2.00
CA ALA A 142 9.21 -5.10 -2.75
C ALA A 142 9.36 -5.30 -4.28
N LYS A 143 10.59 -5.32 -4.78
CA LYS A 143 10.88 -5.56 -6.21
C LYS A 143 10.38 -6.93 -6.67
N LYS A 144 10.55 -7.96 -5.84
CA LYS A 144 10.06 -9.30 -6.18
C LYS A 144 8.54 -9.36 -6.23
N ALA A 145 7.85 -8.76 -5.26
CA ALA A 145 6.38 -8.66 -5.27
C ALA A 145 5.90 -7.88 -6.51
N TYR A 146 6.51 -6.74 -6.79
CA TYR A 146 6.20 -5.92 -7.96
C TYR A 146 6.35 -6.69 -9.28
N SER A 147 7.50 -7.37 -9.50
CA SER A 147 7.75 -8.17 -10.70
C SER A 147 6.68 -9.26 -10.88
N MET A 148 6.39 -10.04 -9.83
CA MET A 148 5.41 -11.13 -9.89
C MET A 148 3.99 -10.63 -10.19
N ILE A 149 3.61 -9.47 -9.68
CA ILE A 149 2.30 -8.86 -9.94
C ILE A 149 2.23 -8.28 -11.36
N LYS A 150 3.30 -7.63 -11.83
CA LYS A 150 3.39 -7.14 -13.22
C LYS A 150 3.35 -8.27 -14.25
N GLU A 151 4.02 -9.39 -14.00
CA GLU A 151 4.00 -10.58 -14.86
C GLU A 151 2.57 -11.15 -15.06
N ARG A 152 1.68 -10.92 -14.09
CA ARG A 152 0.27 -11.33 -14.16
C ARG A 152 -0.63 -10.32 -14.91
N ASN A 153 -0.09 -9.16 -15.31
CA ASN A 153 -0.85 -8.03 -15.86
C ASN A 153 -1.97 -7.54 -14.93
N SER A 154 -1.80 -7.68 -13.62
CA SER A 154 -2.75 -7.14 -12.63
C SER A 154 -2.83 -5.62 -12.72
N GLN A 155 -4.02 -5.06 -12.56
CA GLN A 155 -4.27 -3.63 -12.58
C GLN A 155 -4.04 -2.96 -11.21
N ILE A 156 -3.71 -3.74 -10.18
CA ILE A 156 -3.41 -3.21 -8.86
C ILE A 156 -2.16 -2.33 -8.89
N ARG A 157 -2.16 -1.24 -8.14
CA ARG A 157 -1.09 -0.24 -8.17
C ARG A 157 -0.13 -0.42 -7.00
N PHE A 158 1.16 -0.25 -7.25
CA PHE A 158 2.19 -0.40 -6.24
C PHE A 158 2.49 0.90 -5.50
N ILE A 159 2.66 0.81 -4.16
CA ILE A 159 3.23 1.85 -3.33
C ILE A 159 4.43 1.28 -2.57
N GLY A 160 5.62 1.85 -2.80
CA GLY A 160 6.78 1.62 -1.94
C GLY A 160 6.62 2.44 -0.67
N GLY A 161 6.39 1.77 0.46
CA GLY A 161 6.05 2.41 1.73
C GLY A 161 7.22 2.51 2.71
N GLY A 162 7.19 3.54 3.55
CA GLY A 162 8.03 3.66 4.72
C GLY A 162 9.53 3.78 4.45
N ALA A 163 9.92 4.56 3.44
CA ALA A 163 11.31 4.79 3.10
C ALA A 163 12.14 5.32 4.28
N ARG A 164 13.37 4.82 4.43
CA ARG A 164 14.36 5.20 5.45
C ARG A 164 15.66 5.74 4.87
N GLY A 165 15.82 5.67 3.55
CA GLY A 165 16.99 6.16 2.85
C GLY A 165 16.74 6.36 1.35
N LEU A 166 17.69 7.00 0.67
CA LEU A 166 17.57 7.33 -0.76
C LEU A 166 17.39 6.08 -1.64
N HIS A 167 17.98 4.96 -1.27
CA HIS A 167 17.86 3.70 -2.00
C HIS A 167 16.42 3.25 -2.20
N HIS A 168 15.52 3.54 -1.24
CA HIS A 168 14.09 3.25 -1.36
C HIS A 168 13.38 4.03 -2.48
N PHE A 169 14.02 5.08 -3.01
CA PHE A 169 13.52 5.86 -4.15
C PHE A 169 14.30 5.52 -5.41
N THR A 170 15.64 5.62 -5.35
CA THR A 170 16.50 5.47 -6.52
C THR A 170 16.38 4.09 -7.16
N GLU A 171 16.19 3.06 -6.34
CA GLU A 171 16.03 1.69 -6.78
C GLU A 171 14.65 1.37 -7.40
N MET A 172 13.70 2.31 -7.29
CA MET A 172 12.36 2.21 -7.89
C MET A 172 12.21 3.08 -9.14
N VAL A 173 13.28 3.77 -9.57
CA VAL A 173 13.27 4.57 -10.81
C VAL A 173 12.95 3.70 -12.01
N GLY A 174 11.99 4.14 -12.82
CA GLY A 174 11.50 3.40 -13.99
C GLY A 174 10.37 2.41 -13.70
N ALA A 175 10.03 2.17 -12.42
CA ALA A 175 8.84 1.41 -12.07
C ALA A 175 7.59 2.30 -12.16
N ASP A 176 6.47 1.70 -12.57
CA ASP A 176 5.14 2.32 -12.49
C ASP A 176 4.63 2.19 -11.04
N CYS A 177 5.04 3.14 -10.20
CA CYS A 177 4.79 3.07 -8.77
C CYS A 177 4.69 4.45 -8.12
N VAL A 178 4.11 4.46 -6.93
CA VAL A 178 4.15 5.58 -5.99
C VAL A 178 5.14 5.24 -4.88
N VAL A 179 5.90 6.22 -4.40
CA VAL A 179 6.80 6.04 -3.25
C VAL A 179 6.37 6.99 -2.14
N THR A 180 6.21 6.45 -0.94
CA THR A 180 5.85 7.26 0.24
C THR A 180 7.10 7.86 0.87
N ILE A 181 7.16 9.18 0.87
CA ILE A 181 8.25 9.97 1.45
C ILE A 181 7.76 10.61 2.75
N ASN A 182 8.51 10.42 3.83
CA ASN A 182 8.20 11.10 5.09
C ASN A 182 8.56 12.60 4.96
N TRP A 183 7.65 13.48 5.40
CA TRP A 183 7.86 14.93 5.36
C TRP A 183 9.14 15.40 6.07
N LYS A 184 9.54 14.76 7.17
CA LYS A 184 10.75 15.15 7.94
C LYS A 184 12.05 14.60 7.37
N GLY A 185 11.98 14.09 6.17
CA GLY A 185 13.18 13.78 5.42
C GLY A 185 13.72 12.39 5.66
N THR A 186 14.08 12.08 4.70
CA THR A 186 15.11 11.18 4.29
C THR A 186 16.32 12.03 3.98
#